data_62b8c8cab13dc731cca8376a5749f769
#
_entry.id   62b8c8cab13dc731cca8376a5749f769
#
_cell.length_a   1.000
_cell.length_b   1.000
_cell.length_c   1.000
_cell.angle_alpha   90.00
_cell.angle_beta   90.00
_cell.angle_gamma   90.00
#
_symmetry.space_group_name_H-M   'P 1'
#
loop_
_entity.id
_entity.type
_entity.pdbx_description
1 polymer ?
#
loop_
_entity_poly.entity_id
_entity_poly.type
_entity_poly.pdbx_seq_one_letter_code
_entity_poly.pdbx_strand_id
1 'polypeptide(L)'
;DITAIEQLKKLDGPIIILSHQGLAEQWSIDNAKEIQEILKSHQDKIIMTLNGHNHIDHIIKIGSIINFHINSASYKWVGGDHRHKSYSDTIHSKFPYIEYTCPYKDPLYTTVTINPSSKNIEIKGIMSEWVGKSPAQIGQEIHPGLSDGKEVCPHIRTRRVKRS
;
A
#
# COMPACT_ATOMS: atom_id res chain seq x y z
N ASP A 1 -12.53 -1.31 13.48
CA ASP A 1 -13.76 -1.10 14.21
C ASP A 1 -14.84 -2.03 13.63
N ILE A 2 -15.29 -3.01 14.44
CA ILE A 2 -16.31 -4.02 14.08
C ILE A 2 -17.61 -3.32 13.63
N THR A 3 -17.93 -2.18 14.22
CA THR A 3 -19.13 -1.40 13.88
C THR A 3 -19.14 -0.94 12.42
N ALA A 4 -17.98 -0.55 11.87
CA ALA A 4 -17.87 -0.16 10.46
C ALA A 4 -18.10 -1.36 9.54
N ILE A 5 -17.67 -2.55 9.94
CA ILE A 5 -17.83 -3.77 9.17
C ILE A 5 -19.30 -4.26 9.20
N GLU A 6 -20.01 -4.08 10.29
CA GLU A 6 -21.44 -4.40 10.36
C GLU A 6 -22.29 -3.58 9.39
N GLN A 7 -21.81 -2.37 9.01
CA GLN A 7 -22.46 -1.57 7.99
C GLN A 7 -22.43 -2.21 6.61
N LEU A 8 -21.42 -3.07 6.30
CA LEU A 8 -21.35 -3.79 5.03
C LEU A 8 -22.61 -4.61 4.77
N LYS A 9 -23.26 -5.14 5.82
CA LYS A 9 -24.50 -5.91 5.72
C LYS A 9 -25.66 -5.07 5.18
N LYS A 10 -25.62 -3.75 5.43
CA LYS A 10 -26.68 -2.78 5.09
C LYS A 10 -26.48 -2.09 3.74
N LEU A 11 -25.29 -2.23 3.13
CA LEU A 11 -24.96 -1.60 1.86
C LEU A 11 -25.35 -2.51 0.70
N ASP A 12 -26.04 -1.94 -0.28
CA ASP A 12 -26.33 -2.57 -1.56
C ASP A 12 -25.38 -2.02 -2.63
N GLY A 13 -24.92 -2.92 -3.52
CA GLY A 13 -24.09 -2.54 -4.66
C GLY A 13 -22.58 -2.69 -4.44
N PRO A 14 -21.77 -2.22 -5.40
CA PRO A 14 -20.33 -2.39 -5.37
C PRO A 14 -19.68 -1.51 -4.30
N ILE A 15 -18.80 -2.11 -3.49
CA ILE A 15 -18.15 -1.46 -2.36
C ILE A 15 -16.64 -1.40 -2.58
N ILE A 16 -16.05 -0.24 -2.30
CA ILE A 16 -14.61 -0.05 -2.14
C ILE A 16 -14.36 0.31 -0.68
N ILE A 17 -13.45 -0.42 -0.04
CA ILE A 17 -13.08 -0.17 1.36
C ILE A 17 -11.79 0.63 1.39
N LEU A 18 -11.79 1.74 2.12
CA LEU A 18 -10.60 2.55 2.38
C LEU A 18 -10.17 2.36 3.82
N SER A 19 -8.91 2.04 4.03
CA SER A 19 -8.32 1.93 5.37
C SER A 19 -6.91 2.51 5.37
N HIS A 20 -6.41 2.96 6.53
CA HIS A 20 -5.03 3.40 6.63
C HIS A 20 -4.09 2.20 6.60
N GLN A 21 -4.29 1.25 7.49
CA GLN A 21 -3.49 0.02 7.54
C GLN A 21 -4.03 -1.05 6.61
N GLY A 22 -3.14 -1.98 6.20
CA GLY A 22 -3.50 -3.13 5.39
C GLY A 22 -4.51 -4.03 6.10
N LEU A 23 -5.38 -4.65 5.31
CA LEU A 23 -6.37 -5.62 5.80
C LEU A 23 -6.02 -7.06 5.42
N ALA A 24 -4.95 -7.28 4.66
CA ALA A 24 -4.68 -8.56 3.99
C ALA A 24 -3.22 -9.05 4.08
N GLU A 25 -2.31 -8.29 4.65
CA GLU A 25 -0.90 -8.65 4.74
C GLU A 25 -0.40 -8.77 6.19
N GLN A 26 0.85 -9.21 6.35
CA GLN A 26 1.45 -9.46 7.67
C GLN A 26 1.61 -8.20 8.55
N TRP A 27 1.63 -7.00 7.93
CA TRP A 27 1.64 -5.71 8.66
C TRP A 27 0.26 -5.09 8.76
N SER A 28 -0.75 -5.90 8.66
CA SER A 28 -2.11 -5.46 8.83
C SER A 28 -2.44 -5.16 10.29
N ILE A 29 -3.65 -4.73 10.50
CA ILE A 29 -4.21 -4.56 11.84
C ILE A 29 -4.21 -5.88 12.62
N ASP A 30 -4.14 -5.82 13.94
CA ASP A 30 -4.00 -6.99 14.82
C ASP A 30 -5.07 -8.07 14.61
N ASN A 31 -6.30 -7.66 14.27
CA ASN A 31 -7.42 -8.56 14.00
C ASN A 31 -7.70 -8.76 12.49
N ALA A 32 -6.68 -8.64 11.63
CA ALA A 32 -6.82 -8.76 10.19
C ALA A 32 -7.47 -10.07 9.75
N LYS A 33 -7.14 -11.18 10.42
CA LYS A 33 -7.72 -12.49 10.08
C LYS A 33 -9.24 -12.51 10.27
N GLU A 34 -9.73 -11.98 11.38
CA GLU A 34 -11.16 -11.85 11.65
C GLU A 34 -11.85 -10.97 10.59
N ILE A 35 -11.22 -9.83 10.27
CA ILE A 35 -11.73 -8.92 9.24
C ILE A 35 -11.76 -9.59 7.88
N GLN A 36 -10.71 -10.34 7.51
CA GLN A 36 -10.69 -11.08 6.24
C GLN A 36 -11.84 -12.07 6.11
N GLU A 37 -12.20 -12.80 7.17
CA GLU A 37 -13.35 -13.70 7.13
C GLU A 37 -14.68 -12.93 6.90
N ILE A 38 -14.83 -11.76 7.52
CA ILE A 38 -16.00 -10.90 7.30
C ILE A 38 -16.02 -10.36 5.87
N LEU A 39 -14.90 -9.84 5.37
CA LEU A 39 -14.80 -9.35 4.00
C LEU A 39 -15.11 -10.46 2.98
N LYS A 40 -14.59 -11.64 3.20
CA LYS A 40 -14.83 -12.81 2.37
C LYS A 40 -16.32 -13.19 2.32
N SER A 41 -17.05 -13.06 3.41
CA SER A 41 -18.50 -13.32 3.43
C SER A 41 -19.31 -12.31 2.61
N HIS A 42 -18.71 -11.17 2.22
CA HIS A 42 -19.32 -10.11 1.40
C HIS A 42 -18.55 -9.88 0.08
N GLN A 43 -17.75 -10.85 -0.33
CA GLN A 43 -16.86 -10.70 -1.51
C GLN A 43 -17.60 -10.50 -2.84
N ASP A 44 -18.87 -10.80 -2.91
CA ASP A 44 -19.75 -10.52 -4.05
C ASP A 44 -19.93 -9.02 -4.28
N LYS A 45 -20.02 -8.25 -3.20
CA LYS A 45 -20.19 -6.78 -3.19
C LYS A 45 -18.87 -6.02 -3.21
N ILE A 46 -17.84 -6.51 -2.49
CA ILE A 46 -16.58 -5.82 -2.32
C ILE A 46 -15.72 -5.98 -3.57
N ILE A 47 -15.44 -4.88 -4.25
CA ILE A 47 -14.58 -4.86 -5.43
C ILE A 47 -13.12 -4.91 -5.02
N MET A 48 -12.73 -4.00 -4.13
CA MET A 48 -11.35 -3.89 -3.67
C MET A 48 -11.26 -3.20 -2.32
N THR A 49 -10.12 -3.39 -1.67
CA THR A 49 -9.67 -2.55 -0.56
C THR A 49 -8.48 -1.70 -1.02
N LEU A 50 -8.44 -0.45 -0.58
CA LEU A 50 -7.33 0.48 -0.80
C LEU A 50 -6.76 0.86 0.56
N ASN A 51 -5.47 0.68 0.74
CA ASN A 51 -4.78 1.01 1.98
C ASN A 51 -3.38 1.55 1.71
N GLY A 52 -2.74 2.12 2.72
CA GLY A 52 -1.40 2.68 2.68
C GLY A 52 -0.54 2.13 3.82
N HIS A 53 0.01 3.01 4.66
CA HIS A 53 0.78 2.73 5.87
C HIS A 53 2.18 2.15 5.63
N ASN A 54 2.31 1.05 4.92
CA ASN A 54 3.60 0.34 4.76
C ASN A 54 4.51 0.95 3.70
N HIS A 55 4.04 1.97 2.96
CA HIS A 55 4.82 2.62 1.90
C HIS A 55 5.39 1.62 0.89
N ILE A 56 4.53 0.78 0.35
CA ILE A 56 4.85 -0.25 -0.66
C ILE A 56 3.84 -0.22 -1.78
N ASP A 57 4.24 -0.71 -2.94
CA ASP A 57 3.37 -0.89 -4.11
C ASP A 57 3.00 -2.37 -4.26
N HIS A 58 1.92 -2.80 -3.60
CA HIS A 58 1.59 -4.22 -3.49
C HIS A 58 0.12 -4.53 -3.77
N ILE A 59 -0.13 -5.69 -4.37
CA ILE A 59 -1.48 -6.21 -4.58
C ILE A 59 -1.55 -7.64 -4.08
N ILE A 60 -2.53 -7.91 -3.23
CA ILE A 60 -2.87 -9.25 -2.77
C ILE A 60 -4.30 -9.55 -3.21
N LYS A 61 -4.53 -10.72 -3.79
CA LYS A 61 -5.87 -11.19 -4.12
C LYS A 61 -6.31 -12.24 -3.11
N ILE A 62 -7.43 -11.99 -2.42
CA ILE A 62 -8.04 -12.91 -1.46
C ILE A 62 -9.47 -13.19 -1.89
N GLY A 63 -9.73 -14.40 -2.36
CA GLY A 63 -10.99 -14.71 -3.04
C GLY A 63 -11.16 -13.83 -4.28
N SER A 64 -12.28 -13.14 -4.41
CA SER A 64 -12.54 -12.17 -5.48
C SER A 64 -12.13 -10.73 -5.12
N ILE A 65 -11.65 -10.47 -3.90
CA ILE A 65 -11.30 -9.13 -3.43
C ILE A 65 -9.87 -8.80 -3.81
N ILE A 66 -9.67 -7.65 -4.43
CA ILE A 66 -8.36 -7.08 -4.74
C ILE A 66 -7.96 -6.17 -3.60
N ASN A 67 -6.93 -6.55 -2.84
CA ASN A 67 -6.36 -5.71 -1.79
C ASN A 67 -5.17 -4.96 -2.39
N PHE A 68 -5.32 -3.65 -2.60
CA PHE A 68 -4.29 -2.80 -3.17
C PHE A 68 -3.66 -1.90 -2.12
N HIS A 69 -2.42 -2.19 -1.81
CA HIS A 69 -1.56 -1.37 -0.98
C HIS A 69 -0.94 -0.29 -1.85
N ILE A 70 -1.38 0.95 -1.66
CA ILE A 70 -0.91 2.11 -2.43
C ILE A 70 0.36 2.64 -1.77
N ASN A 71 1.39 2.81 -2.58
CA ASN A 71 2.64 3.38 -2.11
C ASN A 71 2.46 4.81 -1.58
N SER A 72 3.34 5.23 -0.68
CA SER A 72 3.38 6.60 -0.16
C SER A 72 3.55 7.63 -1.29
N ALA A 73 3.00 8.81 -1.08
CA ALA A 73 3.12 9.90 -2.05
C ALA A 73 4.54 10.48 -2.14
N SER A 74 5.40 10.33 -1.12
CA SER A 74 6.63 11.12 -1.05
C SER A 74 7.88 10.41 -0.53
N TYR A 75 7.74 9.30 0.20
CA TYR A 75 8.90 8.60 0.76
C TYR A 75 8.55 7.17 1.21
N LYS A 76 9.60 6.34 1.35
CA LYS A 76 9.55 5.11 2.14
C LYS A 76 9.98 5.43 3.57
N TRP A 77 9.15 5.07 4.56
CA TRP A 77 9.54 5.08 5.96
C TRP A 77 10.40 3.85 6.25
N VAL A 78 11.61 4.07 6.78
CA VAL A 78 12.56 2.99 7.07
C VAL A 78 12.71 2.70 8.56
N GLY A 79 12.19 3.57 9.42
CA GLY A 79 12.18 3.37 10.87
C GLY A 79 13.51 3.67 11.56
N GLY A 80 13.52 3.46 12.87
CA GLY A 80 14.68 3.77 13.73
C GLY A 80 15.88 2.86 13.50
N ASP A 81 15.64 1.59 13.18
CA ASP A 81 16.70 0.60 12.98
C ASP A 81 17.53 0.86 11.72
N HIS A 82 16.95 1.58 10.74
CA HIS A 82 17.61 1.96 9.48
C HIS A 82 17.82 3.47 9.35
N ARG A 83 17.84 4.17 10.50
CA ARG A 83 18.13 5.59 10.54
C ARG A 83 19.49 5.90 9.91
N HIS A 84 19.55 6.91 9.05
CA HIS A 84 20.76 7.25 8.30
C HIS A 84 21.00 8.74 8.20
N LYS A 85 22.28 9.12 8.08
CA LYS A 85 22.73 10.50 7.82
C LYS A 85 23.30 10.59 6.42
N SER A 86 22.46 10.44 5.40
CA SER A 86 22.87 10.45 3.99
C SER A 86 22.76 11.81 3.32
N TYR A 87 22.28 12.84 4.03
CA TYR A 87 22.11 14.19 3.54
C TYR A 87 23.03 15.16 4.29
N SER A 88 23.14 16.41 3.82
CA SER A 88 23.93 17.43 4.50
C SER A 88 23.34 17.79 5.87
N ASP A 89 24.18 18.31 6.77
CA ASP A 89 23.74 18.76 8.10
C ASP A 89 22.65 19.83 8.02
N THR A 90 22.71 20.69 7.01
CA THR A 90 21.69 21.71 6.74
C THR A 90 20.32 21.06 6.48
N ILE A 91 20.28 19.98 5.68
CA ILE A 91 19.05 19.25 5.39
C ILE A 91 18.55 18.53 6.63
N HIS A 92 19.41 17.85 7.39
CA HIS A 92 19.05 17.19 8.62
C HIS A 92 18.53 18.16 9.69
N SER A 93 19.14 19.34 9.81
CA SER A 93 18.67 20.39 10.71
C SER A 93 17.29 20.94 10.35
N LYS A 94 17.03 21.11 9.03
CA LYS A 94 15.75 21.64 8.54
C LYS A 94 14.63 20.57 8.58
N PHE A 95 14.97 19.32 8.37
CA PHE A 95 14.04 18.20 8.27
C PHE A 95 14.50 17.06 9.20
N PRO A 96 14.29 17.15 10.52
CA PRO A 96 14.86 16.20 11.49
C PRO A 96 14.39 14.75 11.30
N TYR A 97 13.22 14.55 10.71
CA TYR A 97 12.70 13.19 10.43
C TYR A 97 13.19 12.59 9.11
N ILE A 98 13.97 13.32 8.32
CA ILE A 98 14.47 12.81 7.02
C ILE A 98 15.39 11.60 7.21
N GLU A 99 16.06 11.49 8.35
CA GLU A 99 16.93 10.36 8.68
C GLU A 99 16.20 9.01 8.80
N TYR A 100 14.86 9.03 8.91
CA TYR A 100 14.00 7.84 8.98
C TYR A 100 13.34 7.52 7.64
N THR A 101 13.72 8.20 6.57
CA THR A 101 13.01 8.12 5.28
C THR A 101 13.98 7.98 4.11
N CYS A 102 13.51 7.31 3.06
CA CYS A 102 14.08 7.39 1.71
C CYS A 102 13.07 8.14 0.83
N PRO A 103 13.29 9.43 0.54
CA PRO A 103 12.38 10.26 -0.23
C PRO A 103 12.33 9.89 -1.71
N TYR A 104 11.19 10.16 -2.34
CA TYR A 104 11.02 10.13 -3.79
C TYR A 104 11.26 11.51 -4.38
N LYS A 105 11.79 11.54 -5.60
CA LYS A 105 12.06 12.75 -6.35
C LYS A 105 10.77 13.48 -6.75
N ASP A 106 9.81 12.71 -7.22
CA ASP A 106 8.51 13.19 -7.67
C ASP A 106 7.39 12.57 -6.83
N PRO A 107 6.28 13.30 -6.60
CA PRO A 107 5.16 12.77 -5.83
C PRO A 107 4.47 11.63 -6.57
N LEU A 108 4.11 10.58 -5.83
CA LEU A 108 3.37 9.45 -6.37
C LEU A 108 1.87 9.63 -6.17
N TYR A 109 1.12 9.32 -7.22
CA TYR A 109 -0.34 9.23 -7.23
C TYR A 109 -0.78 8.22 -8.27
N THR A 110 -2.03 7.79 -8.22
CA THR A 110 -2.55 6.83 -9.20
C THR A 110 -4.01 7.10 -9.53
N THR A 111 -4.42 6.66 -10.69
CA THR A 111 -5.83 6.55 -11.08
C THR A 111 -6.20 5.07 -11.12
N VAL A 112 -7.27 4.73 -10.43
CA VAL A 112 -7.86 3.39 -10.49
C VAL A 112 -9.13 3.46 -11.29
N THR A 113 -9.18 2.75 -12.42
CA THR A 113 -10.35 2.65 -13.29
C THR A 113 -10.98 1.27 -13.11
N ILE A 114 -12.24 1.24 -12.72
CA ILE A 114 -13.01 0.02 -12.54
C ILE A 114 -14.03 -0.10 -13.64
N ASN A 115 -13.99 -1.21 -14.38
CA ASN A 115 -15.00 -1.53 -15.37
C ASN A 115 -15.94 -2.62 -14.82
N PRO A 116 -17.18 -2.27 -14.46
CA PRO A 116 -18.12 -3.20 -13.84
C PRO A 116 -18.49 -4.38 -14.74
N SER A 117 -18.63 -4.13 -16.04
CA SER A 117 -19.05 -5.15 -17.01
C SER A 117 -17.99 -6.21 -17.27
N SER A 118 -16.73 -5.79 -17.42
CA SER A 118 -15.61 -6.72 -17.67
C SER A 118 -14.93 -7.21 -16.38
N LYS A 119 -15.30 -6.66 -15.25
CA LYS A 119 -14.67 -6.88 -13.93
C LYS A 119 -13.15 -6.57 -13.92
N ASN A 120 -12.69 -5.74 -14.86
CA ASN A 120 -11.30 -5.31 -14.91
C ASN A 120 -11.08 -4.07 -14.05
N ILE A 121 -9.94 -4.06 -13.36
CA ILE A 121 -9.43 -2.93 -12.60
C ILE A 121 -8.10 -2.53 -13.24
N GLU A 122 -8.01 -1.31 -13.71
CA GLU A 122 -6.78 -0.74 -14.26
C GLU A 122 -6.20 0.26 -13.26
N ILE A 123 -4.93 0.07 -12.92
CA ILE A 123 -4.15 0.96 -12.07
C ILE A 123 -3.15 1.65 -12.97
N LYS A 124 -3.26 2.97 -13.10
CA LYS A 124 -2.32 3.78 -13.89
C LYS A 124 -1.10 4.09 -13.03
N GLY A 125 0.03 3.48 -13.36
CA GLY A 125 1.28 3.68 -12.65
C GLY A 125 1.90 5.06 -12.88
N ILE A 126 2.82 5.41 -12.00
CA ILE A 126 3.71 6.56 -12.11
C ILE A 126 5.10 6.17 -11.63
N MET A 127 6.12 6.66 -12.32
CA MET A 127 7.52 6.40 -12.02
C MET A 127 8.13 7.60 -11.31
N SER A 128 9.00 7.33 -10.33
CA SER A 128 9.89 8.29 -9.71
C SER A 128 11.25 7.63 -9.41
N GLU A 129 12.12 8.32 -8.72
CA GLU A 129 13.46 7.89 -8.34
C GLU A 129 13.69 8.14 -6.86
N TRP A 130 14.65 7.43 -6.26
CA TRP A 130 15.11 7.76 -4.92
C TRP A 130 15.92 9.05 -4.89
N VAL A 131 15.64 9.92 -3.92
CA VAL A 131 16.54 11.04 -3.61
C VAL A 131 17.58 10.56 -2.62
N GLY A 132 18.79 10.25 -3.11
CA GLY A 132 19.85 9.67 -2.28
C GLY A 132 19.77 8.15 -2.22
N LYS A 133 20.10 7.59 -1.06
CA LYS A 133 20.15 6.12 -0.90
C LYS A 133 18.77 5.48 -0.88
N SER A 134 18.67 4.33 -1.53
CA SER A 134 17.48 3.47 -1.43
C SER A 134 17.44 2.72 -0.08
N PRO A 135 16.29 2.16 0.32
CA PRO A 135 16.20 1.31 1.49
C PRO A 135 17.22 0.18 1.53
N ALA A 136 17.44 -0.51 0.42
CA ALA A 136 18.44 -1.57 0.32
C ALA A 136 19.89 -1.07 0.53
N GLN A 137 20.21 0.14 0.05
CA GLN A 137 21.54 0.74 0.22
C GLN A 137 21.84 1.22 1.65
N ILE A 138 20.84 1.32 2.49
CA ILE A 138 20.99 1.59 3.93
C ILE A 138 20.81 0.34 4.79
N GLY A 139 20.74 -0.84 4.16
CA GLY A 139 20.68 -2.13 4.85
C GLY A 139 19.29 -2.55 5.30
N GLN A 140 18.22 -1.90 4.81
CA GLN A 140 16.87 -2.37 5.09
C GLN A 140 16.62 -3.66 4.32
N GLU A 141 16.43 -4.74 5.04
CA GLU A 141 16.07 -6.04 4.48
C GLU A 141 14.65 -6.03 3.92
N ILE A 142 14.41 -6.94 2.97
CA ILE A 142 13.08 -7.19 2.44
C ILE A 142 12.24 -7.82 3.55
N HIS A 143 11.07 -7.25 3.78
CA HIS A 143 10.16 -7.83 4.76
C HIS A 143 9.72 -9.24 4.32
N PRO A 144 9.64 -10.21 5.26
CA PRO A 144 9.29 -11.61 4.94
C PRO A 144 7.95 -11.82 4.23
N GLY A 145 7.03 -10.85 4.33
CA GLY A 145 5.74 -10.87 3.63
C GLY A 145 5.82 -10.45 2.15
N LEU A 146 6.96 -9.93 1.70
CA LEU A 146 7.21 -9.53 0.31
C LEU A 146 8.08 -10.58 -0.38
N SER A 147 7.68 -11.00 -1.57
CA SER A 147 8.34 -12.13 -2.25
C SER A 147 9.73 -11.81 -2.79
N ASP A 148 9.95 -10.59 -3.28
CA ASP A 148 11.18 -10.23 -4.00
C ASP A 148 11.64 -8.76 -3.80
N GLY A 149 10.96 -8.00 -2.94
CA GLY A 149 11.26 -6.61 -2.63
C GLY A 149 10.95 -5.60 -3.73
N LYS A 150 10.40 -6.02 -4.86
CA LYS A 150 9.98 -5.10 -5.92
C LYS A 150 8.86 -4.16 -5.49
N GLU A 151 8.17 -4.51 -4.43
CA GLU A 151 7.14 -3.70 -3.80
C GLU A 151 7.72 -2.47 -3.10
N VAL A 152 8.99 -2.55 -2.65
CA VAL A 152 9.72 -1.41 -2.05
C VAL A 152 10.43 -0.64 -3.15
N CYS A 153 9.71 0.30 -3.74
CA CYS A 153 10.15 1.03 -4.92
C CYS A 153 9.64 2.48 -4.89
N PRO A 154 10.29 3.43 -5.58
CA PRO A 154 9.84 4.81 -5.67
C PRO A 154 8.85 5.01 -6.81
N HIS A 155 7.89 4.11 -6.99
CA HIS A 155 6.88 4.19 -8.04
C HIS A 155 5.62 3.39 -7.70
N ILE A 156 4.58 3.61 -8.48
CA ILE A 156 3.39 2.78 -8.54
C ILE A 156 3.38 2.11 -9.91
N ARG A 157 3.33 0.79 -9.97
CA ARG A 157 3.38 0.04 -11.24
C ARG A 157 2.04 0.07 -11.94
N THR A 158 2.03 0.22 -13.26
CA THR A 158 0.84 0.04 -14.08
C THR A 158 0.41 -1.43 -14.07
N ARG A 159 -0.86 -1.67 -13.77
CA ARG A 159 -1.43 -3.03 -13.69
C ARG A 159 -2.84 -3.08 -14.24
N ARG A 160 -3.16 -4.24 -14.82
CA ARG A 160 -4.53 -4.63 -15.07
C ARG A 160 -4.82 -5.89 -14.25
N VAL A 161 -5.79 -5.81 -13.38
CA VAL A 161 -6.20 -6.91 -12.50
C VAL A 161 -7.63 -7.27 -12.80
N LYS A 162 -7.91 -8.56 -12.97
CA LYS A 162 -9.27 -9.05 -13.15
C LYS A 162 -9.81 -9.61 -11.85
N ARG A 163 -10.98 -9.13 -11.47
CA ARG A 163 -11.77 -9.74 -10.40
C ARG A 163 -12.40 -11.04 -10.91
N SER A 164 -12.29 -12.10 -10.15
CA SER A 164 -12.94 -13.39 -10.47
C SER A 164 -14.43 -13.36 -10.20
#